data_91b33f61f68ebd2f67f4f7f8b2bdfa7e
#
_entry.id   91b33f61f68ebd2f67f4f7f8b2bdfa7e
#
_cell.length_a   1.000
_cell.length_b   1.000
_cell.length_c   1.000
_cell.angle_alpha   90.00
_cell.angle_beta   90.00
_cell.angle_gamma   90.00
#
_symmetry.space_group_name_H-M   'P 1'
#
loop_
_entity.id
_entity.type
_entity.pdbx_description
1 polymer ?
#
loop_
_entity_poly.entity_id
_entity_poly.type
_entity_poly.pdbx_seq_one_letter_code
_entity_poly.pdbx_strand_id
1 'polypeptide(L)'
;SYNIQASTLVIKKQKDGKSFIPPNITFSAYKNDDGLVSSYSGVFQIEESKDNGKTFNVVYGTVSPELLKVYTPTDNDVDMIKCTLYDASGAQRLDTQTVTAIVDAEGLSADIQKAQNTADKATEAIKTTNSKVTNIQTGVDGLKASLSDVTTELHGLTDNTLLYNVKYHDNGD
;
A
#
# COMPACT_ATOMS: atom_id res chain seq x y z
N SER A 1 21.91 39.09 12.02
CA SER A 1 21.79 37.67 11.60
C SER A 1 20.76 37.50 10.51
N TYR A 2 20.84 36.37 9.80
CA TYR A 2 19.90 36.00 8.73
C TYR A 2 19.32 34.62 9.02
N ASN A 3 18.07 34.40 8.65
CA ASN A 3 17.44 33.12 8.83
C ASN A 3 16.36 32.82 7.78
N ILE A 4 16.11 31.52 7.55
CA ILE A 4 14.99 31.02 6.78
C ILE A 4 13.90 30.59 7.74
N GLN A 5 12.65 30.94 7.42
CA GLN A 5 11.47 30.33 8.03
C GLN A 5 10.75 29.49 7.00
N ALA A 6 10.46 28.26 7.36
CA ALA A 6 9.58 27.40 6.60
C ALA A 6 8.16 27.47 7.13
N SER A 7 7.16 27.47 6.25
CA SER A 7 5.73 27.46 6.64
C SER A 7 5.36 26.21 7.45
N THR A 8 6.12 25.13 7.28
CA THR A 8 6.04 23.91 8.10
C THR A 8 7.42 23.23 8.12
N LEU A 9 7.70 22.48 9.18
CA LEU A 9 8.92 21.68 9.30
C LEU A 9 8.67 20.20 8.97
N VAL A 10 7.39 19.82 8.82
CA VAL A 10 6.99 18.45 8.52
C VAL A 10 5.88 18.48 7.47
N ILE A 11 5.99 17.63 6.47
CA ILE A 11 4.93 17.33 5.50
C ILE A 11 4.59 15.85 5.59
N LYS A 12 3.32 15.49 5.39
CA LYS A 12 2.84 14.11 5.47
C LYS A 12 2.55 13.55 4.08
N LYS A 13 3.13 12.39 3.78
CA LYS A 13 2.81 11.63 2.57
C LYS A 13 1.39 11.13 2.65
N GLN A 14 0.61 11.39 1.60
CA GLN A 14 -0.77 10.92 1.52
C GLN A 14 -0.88 9.46 1.08
N LYS A 15 -2.00 8.84 1.36
CA LYS A 15 -2.32 7.47 0.96
C LYS A 15 -2.32 7.23 -0.55
N ASP A 16 -2.61 8.27 -1.34
CA ASP A 16 -2.62 8.18 -2.81
C ASP A 16 -1.22 7.96 -3.40
N GLY A 17 -0.17 8.11 -2.58
CA GLY A 17 1.22 7.98 -3.00
C GLY A 17 1.68 9.08 -3.96
N LYS A 18 0.91 10.17 -4.12
CA LYS A 18 1.17 11.21 -5.12
C LYS A 18 1.27 12.60 -4.55
N SER A 19 0.76 12.82 -3.36
CA SER A 19 0.67 14.15 -2.75
C SER A 19 1.13 14.19 -1.30
N PHE A 20 1.32 15.40 -0.79
CA PHE A 20 1.68 15.69 0.60
C PHE A 20 0.64 16.61 1.24
N ILE A 21 0.59 16.60 2.58
CA ILE A 21 -0.16 17.58 3.37
C ILE A 21 0.81 18.29 4.33
N PRO A 22 1.00 19.59 4.26
CA PRO A 22 0.53 20.48 3.17
C PRO A 22 1.22 20.17 1.83
N PRO A 23 0.63 20.51 0.67
CA PRO A 23 1.17 20.16 -0.65
C PRO A 23 2.40 20.98 -1.02
N ASN A 24 2.61 22.12 -0.41
CA ASN A 24 3.74 23.00 -0.66
C ASN A 24 4.29 23.58 0.64
N ILE A 25 5.50 24.11 0.56
CA ILE A 25 6.22 24.75 1.65
C ILE A 25 6.64 26.14 1.18
N THR A 26 6.39 27.15 1.99
CA THR A 26 6.89 28.50 1.74
C THR A 26 8.13 28.71 2.58
N PHE A 27 9.27 28.96 1.94
CA PHE A 27 10.51 29.40 2.56
C PHE A 27 10.61 30.92 2.46
N SER A 28 10.76 31.61 3.57
CA SER A 28 10.87 33.06 3.63
C SER A 28 12.18 33.45 4.31
N ALA A 29 12.85 34.46 3.77
CA ALA A 29 14.12 34.94 4.29
C ALA A 29 13.94 36.21 5.12
N TYR A 30 14.63 36.26 6.25
CA TYR A 30 14.59 37.37 7.19
C TYR A 30 16.00 37.79 7.62
N LYS A 31 16.12 39.08 7.93
CA LYS A 31 17.26 39.68 8.57
C LYS A 31 16.89 40.17 9.96
N ASN A 32 17.72 39.91 10.93
CA ASN A 32 17.58 40.42 12.29
C ASN A 32 18.78 41.32 12.62
N ASP A 33 18.51 42.61 12.79
CA ASP A 33 19.48 43.61 13.25
C ASP A 33 19.08 44.09 14.64
N ASP A 34 19.79 43.64 15.66
CA ASP A 34 19.58 44.00 17.08
C ASP A 34 18.14 43.89 17.56
N GLY A 35 17.46 42.79 17.15
CA GLY A 35 16.09 42.52 17.53
C GLY A 35 15.04 43.08 16.56
N LEU A 36 15.43 43.87 15.57
CA LEU A 36 14.53 44.32 14.51
C LEU A 36 14.53 43.30 13.35
N VAL A 37 13.41 42.61 13.20
CA VAL A 37 13.22 41.59 12.14
C VAL A 37 12.61 42.25 10.90
N SER A 38 13.21 42.04 9.74
CA SER A 38 12.70 42.48 8.45
C SER A 38 12.85 41.40 7.39
N SER A 39 12.02 41.45 6.35
CA SER A 39 12.16 40.56 5.20
C SER A 39 13.50 40.82 4.50
N TYR A 40 14.13 39.75 4.04
CA TYR A 40 15.39 39.81 3.34
C TYR A 40 15.26 39.22 1.94
N SER A 41 15.84 39.88 0.95
CA SER A 41 15.89 39.37 -0.43
C SER A 41 17.24 38.70 -0.67
N GLY A 42 17.21 37.37 -0.72
CA GLY A 42 18.41 36.54 -0.91
C GLY A 42 18.19 35.46 -1.97
N VAL A 43 19.24 34.71 -2.25
CA VAL A 43 19.24 33.64 -3.25
C VAL A 43 18.94 32.33 -2.56
N PHE A 44 17.90 31.63 -3.02
CA PHE A 44 17.49 30.32 -2.49
C PHE A 44 18.03 29.18 -3.36
N GLN A 45 18.49 28.12 -2.68
CA GLN A 45 18.75 26.82 -3.28
C GLN A 45 17.98 25.77 -2.51
N ILE A 46 17.24 24.90 -3.24
CA ILE A 46 16.47 23.81 -2.64
C ILE A 46 17.02 22.49 -3.16
N GLU A 47 17.25 21.58 -2.23
CA GLU A 47 17.73 20.24 -2.47
C GLU A 47 16.75 19.22 -1.87
N GLU A 48 16.60 18.09 -2.53
CA GLU A 48 15.79 16.96 -2.05
C GLU A 48 16.65 15.74 -1.77
N SER A 49 16.26 14.98 -0.75
CA SER A 49 16.78 13.66 -0.44
C SER A 49 15.67 12.61 -0.54
N LYS A 50 16.01 11.44 -1.07
CA LYS A 50 15.15 10.25 -1.14
C LYS A 50 15.71 9.08 -0.34
N ASP A 51 16.75 9.32 0.45
CA ASP A 51 17.48 8.32 1.23
C ASP A 51 17.68 8.77 2.69
N ASN A 52 16.70 9.47 3.24
CA ASN A 52 16.71 9.99 4.61
C ASN A 52 17.86 10.94 4.93
N GLY A 53 18.23 11.79 3.97
CA GLY A 53 19.24 12.83 4.15
C GLY A 53 20.67 12.37 3.94
N LYS A 54 20.92 11.18 3.42
CA LYS A 54 22.27 10.72 3.11
C LYS A 54 22.85 11.43 1.89
N THR A 55 22.02 11.60 0.86
CA THR A 55 22.37 12.34 -0.35
C THR A 55 21.31 13.37 -0.69
N PHE A 56 21.72 14.51 -1.24
CA PHE A 56 20.83 15.58 -1.67
C PHE A 56 21.09 15.94 -3.12
N ASN A 57 20.02 16.19 -3.87
CA ASN A 57 20.07 16.65 -5.24
C ASN A 57 19.42 18.02 -5.35
N VAL A 58 20.08 18.94 -6.04
CA VAL A 58 19.53 20.29 -6.28
C VAL A 58 18.34 20.20 -7.22
N VAL A 59 17.21 20.73 -6.79
CA VAL A 59 15.95 20.74 -7.55
C VAL A 59 15.48 22.16 -7.87
N TYR A 60 15.99 23.14 -7.15
CA TYR A 60 15.75 24.55 -7.42
C TYR A 60 16.98 25.38 -7.06
N GLY A 61 17.29 26.34 -7.91
CA GLY A 61 18.30 27.37 -7.66
C GLY A 61 18.00 28.59 -8.52
N THR A 62 18.18 29.78 -7.97
CA THR A 62 18.04 31.04 -8.71
C THR A 62 19.31 31.83 -8.58
N VAL A 63 19.55 32.72 -9.54
CA VAL A 63 20.61 33.72 -9.48
C VAL A 63 20.05 35.09 -9.08
N SER A 64 18.71 35.22 -9.06
CA SER A 64 18.04 36.48 -8.69
C SER A 64 17.55 36.39 -7.24
N PRO A 65 17.80 37.42 -6.43
CA PRO A 65 17.32 37.47 -5.06
C PRO A 65 15.78 37.45 -4.98
N GLU A 66 15.26 36.71 -4.03
CA GLU A 66 13.82 36.55 -3.74
C GLU A 66 13.56 36.76 -2.25
N LEU A 67 12.37 37.28 -1.88
CA LEU A 67 11.94 37.41 -0.49
C LEU A 67 11.45 36.08 0.07
N LEU A 68 10.84 35.25 -0.77
CA LEU A 68 10.30 33.94 -0.45
C LEU A 68 10.29 33.04 -1.68
N LYS A 69 10.21 31.73 -1.42
CA LYS A 69 9.96 30.70 -2.44
C LYS A 69 8.88 29.75 -1.96
N VAL A 70 7.83 29.59 -2.77
CA VAL A 70 6.84 28.53 -2.60
C VAL A 70 7.34 27.31 -3.36
N TYR A 71 7.47 26.18 -2.66
CA TYR A 71 8.07 24.98 -3.21
C TYR A 71 7.16 23.78 -3.06
N THR A 72 7.00 23.01 -4.12
CA THR A 72 6.29 21.73 -4.13
C THR A 72 7.29 20.60 -4.39
N PRO A 73 7.33 19.54 -3.55
CA PRO A 73 8.22 18.41 -3.79
C PRO A 73 8.03 17.80 -5.18
N THR A 74 9.12 17.32 -5.78
CA THR A 74 9.13 16.82 -7.17
C THR A 74 8.36 15.53 -7.32
N ASP A 75 8.37 14.68 -6.31
CA ASP A 75 7.60 13.43 -6.26
C ASP A 75 7.36 12.96 -4.82
N ASN A 76 6.63 11.85 -4.66
CA ASN A 76 6.24 11.32 -3.36
C ASN A 76 7.34 10.49 -2.66
N ASP A 77 8.46 10.24 -3.32
CA ASP A 77 9.60 9.51 -2.73
C ASP A 77 10.52 10.41 -1.90
N VAL A 78 10.28 11.72 -1.93
CA VAL A 78 11.06 12.69 -1.18
C VAL A 78 10.88 12.46 0.32
N ASP A 79 12.01 12.35 1.05
CA ASP A 79 12.05 12.16 2.50
C ASP A 79 12.44 13.45 3.23
N MET A 80 13.32 14.24 2.65
CA MET A 80 13.81 15.49 3.22
C MET A 80 13.98 16.55 2.15
N ILE A 81 13.71 17.80 2.54
CA ILE A 81 13.90 19.00 1.72
C ILE A 81 14.81 19.94 2.48
N LYS A 82 15.88 20.39 1.86
CA LYS A 82 16.82 21.34 2.44
C LYS A 82 16.80 22.62 1.61
N CYS A 83 16.50 23.73 2.27
CA CYS A 83 16.56 25.06 1.67
C CYS A 83 17.76 25.82 2.24
N THR A 84 18.63 26.28 1.38
CA THR A 84 19.79 27.11 1.74
C THR A 84 19.58 28.53 1.24
N LEU A 85 19.80 29.51 2.12
CA LEU A 85 19.76 30.91 1.82
C LEU A 85 21.21 31.43 1.63
N TYR A 86 21.41 32.06 0.51
CA TYR A 86 22.63 32.81 0.21
C TYR A 86 22.36 34.32 0.23
N ASP A 87 23.39 35.10 0.36
CA ASP A 87 23.28 36.57 0.22
C ASP A 87 22.79 36.96 -1.19
N ALA A 88 22.44 38.21 -1.38
CA ALA A 88 21.89 38.70 -2.65
C ALA A 88 22.83 38.48 -3.84
N SER A 89 24.15 38.33 -3.61
CA SER A 89 25.14 38.00 -4.65
C SER A 89 25.20 36.50 -4.96
N GLY A 90 24.64 35.64 -4.10
CA GLY A 90 24.72 34.18 -4.19
C GLY A 90 26.08 33.61 -3.73
N ALA A 91 26.97 34.43 -3.18
CA ALA A 91 28.32 33.99 -2.85
C ALA A 91 28.46 33.44 -1.43
N GLN A 92 27.72 34.00 -0.46
CA GLN A 92 27.82 33.62 0.94
C GLN A 92 26.58 32.91 1.43
N ARG A 93 26.76 31.69 1.97
CA ARG A 93 25.69 30.97 2.66
C ARG A 93 25.35 31.66 3.99
N LEU A 94 24.09 31.95 4.20
CA LEU A 94 23.59 32.66 5.37
C LEU A 94 22.87 31.72 6.35
N ASP A 95 22.04 30.82 5.86
CA ASP A 95 21.27 29.90 6.70
C ASP A 95 20.82 28.67 5.90
N THR A 96 20.42 27.62 6.62
CA THR A 96 19.87 26.39 6.04
C THR A 96 18.70 25.93 6.89
N GLN A 97 17.58 25.57 6.24
CA GLN A 97 16.39 25.01 6.87
C GLN A 97 16.03 23.68 6.23
N THR A 98 15.73 22.68 7.07
CA THR A 98 15.32 21.35 6.63
C THR A 98 13.86 21.10 6.97
N VAL A 99 13.13 20.48 6.04
CA VAL A 99 11.76 20.00 6.20
C VAL A 99 11.77 18.50 5.98
N THR A 100 11.10 17.76 6.85
CA THR A 100 11.03 16.29 6.79
C THR A 100 9.67 15.85 6.27
N ALA A 101 9.67 14.87 5.35
CA ALA A 101 8.47 14.19 4.90
C ALA A 101 8.28 12.90 5.70
N ILE A 102 7.10 12.72 6.29
CA ILE A 102 6.75 11.54 7.07
C ILE A 102 5.56 10.81 6.45
N VAL A 103 5.47 9.51 6.74
CA VAL A 103 4.29 8.71 6.36
C VAL A 103 3.18 8.97 7.39
N ASP A 104 1.95 9.13 6.92
CA ASP A 104 0.78 9.20 7.81
C ASP A 104 0.52 7.81 8.42
N ALA A 105 1.02 7.61 9.64
CA ALA A 105 0.93 6.32 10.34
C ALA A 105 -0.52 5.91 10.66
N GLU A 106 -1.41 6.86 10.99
CA GLU A 106 -2.81 6.56 11.28
C GLU A 106 -3.54 6.07 10.02
N GLY A 107 -3.32 6.74 8.90
CA GLY A 107 -3.87 6.35 7.62
C GLY A 107 -3.36 4.98 7.16
N LEU A 108 -2.08 4.70 7.33
CA LEU A 108 -1.48 3.41 7.01
C LEU A 108 -2.05 2.29 7.89
N SER A 109 -2.19 2.53 9.20
CA SER A 109 -2.78 1.56 10.14
C SER A 109 -4.23 1.22 9.79
N ALA A 110 -5.03 2.21 9.39
CA ALA A 110 -6.41 1.98 8.96
C ALA A 110 -6.47 1.14 7.68
N ASP A 111 -5.58 1.36 6.72
CA ASP A 111 -5.51 0.58 5.48
C ASP A 111 -5.06 -0.86 5.74
N ILE A 112 -4.10 -1.08 6.63
CA ILE A 112 -3.66 -2.40 7.07
C ILE A 112 -4.82 -3.15 7.71
N GLN A 113 -5.57 -2.51 8.61
CA GLN A 113 -6.72 -3.13 9.28
C GLN A 113 -7.83 -3.48 8.28
N LYS A 114 -8.10 -2.62 7.30
CA LYS A 114 -9.06 -2.90 6.24
C LYS A 114 -8.62 -4.08 5.38
N ALA A 115 -7.35 -4.17 5.03
CA ALA A 115 -6.80 -5.30 4.27
C ALA A 115 -6.89 -6.59 5.09
N GLN A 116 -6.60 -6.57 6.40
CA GLN A 116 -6.74 -7.70 7.29
C GLN A 116 -8.19 -8.19 7.39
N ASN A 117 -9.14 -7.28 7.55
CA ASN A 117 -10.57 -7.63 7.59
C ASN A 117 -11.03 -8.28 6.27
N THR A 118 -10.53 -7.83 5.14
CA THR A 118 -10.82 -8.41 3.82
C THR A 118 -10.24 -9.82 3.72
N ALA A 119 -9.02 -10.04 4.17
CA ALA A 119 -8.37 -11.35 4.19
C ALA A 119 -9.12 -12.33 5.12
N ASP A 120 -9.56 -11.87 6.29
CA ASP A 120 -10.33 -12.69 7.25
C ASP A 120 -11.66 -13.13 6.65
N LYS A 121 -12.39 -12.24 5.97
CA LYS A 121 -13.63 -12.58 5.26
C LYS A 121 -13.40 -13.60 4.15
N ALA A 122 -12.33 -13.47 3.38
CA ALA A 122 -11.96 -14.43 2.36
C ALA A 122 -11.63 -15.80 2.96
N THR A 123 -10.93 -15.85 4.10
CA THR A 123 -10.61 -17.07 4.83
C THR A 123 -11.90 -17.77 5.32
N GLU A 124 -12.85 -17.04 5.88
CA GLU A 124 -14.14 -17.61 6.30
C GLU A 124 -14.96 -18.14 5.11
N ALA A 125 -14.95 -17.43 3.98
CA ALA A 125 -15.62 -17.91 2.77
C ALA A 125 -14.98 -19.21 2.25
N ILE A 126 -13.67 -19.35 2.31
CA ILE A 126 -12.94 -20.58 1.96
C ILE A 126 -13.32 -21.73 2.89
N LYS A 127 -13.37 -21.50 4.21
CA LYS A 127 -13.81 -22.51 5.18
C LYS A 127 -15.23 -23.01 4.87
N THR A 128 -16.14 -22.09 4.59
CA THR A 128 -17.53 -22.42 4.22
C THR A 128 -17.58 -23.25 2.95
N THR A 129 -16.82 -22.87 1.93
CA THR A 129 -16.72 -23.60 0.67
C THR A 129 -16.15 -25.00 0.89
N ASN A 130 -15.08 -25.13 1.66
CA ASN A 130 -14.48 -26.42 1.98
C ASN A 130 -15.44 -27.34 2.71
N SER A 131 -16.25 -26.81 3.65
CA SER A 131 -17.29 -27.59 4.33
C SER A 131 -18.33 -28.09 3.35
N LYS A 132 -18.78 -27.26 2.40
CA LYS A 132 -19.70 -27.64 1.34
C LYS A 132 -19.11 -28.73 0.44
N VAL A 133 -17.85 -28.59 0.05
CA VAL A 133 -17.14 -29.60 -0.75
C VAL A 133 -17.06 -30.94 -0.01
N THR A 134 -16.74 -30.93 1.29
CA THR A 134 -16.70 -32.13 2.13
C THR A 134 -18.09 -32.80 2.19
N ASN A 135 -19.18 -32.05 2.36
CA ASN A 135 -20.51 -32.55 2.37
C ASN A 135 -20.93 -33.19 1.03
N ILE A 136 -20.54 -32.53 -0.07
CA ILE A 136 -20.78 -33.09 -1.43
C ILE A 136 -19.98 -34.37 -1.62
N GLN A 137 -18.73 -34.44 -1.19
CA GLN A 137 -17.91 -35.64 -1.29
C GLN A 137 -18.52 -36.79 -0.50
N THR A 138 -18.99 -36.53 0.73
CA THR A 138 -19.70 -37.52 1.55
C THR A 138 -20.97 -38.02 0.85
N GLY A 139 -21.74 -37.12 0.25
CA GLY A 139 -22.92 -37.48 -0.53
C GLY A 139 -22.60 -38.34 -1.75
N VAL A 140 -21.54 -37.97 -2.49
CA VAL A 140 -21.07 -38.75 -3.65
C VAL A 140 -20.60 -40.13 -3.21
N ASP A 141 -19.86 -40.25 -2.12
CA ASP A 141 -19.41 -41.54 -1.60
C ASP A 141 -20.60 -42.44 -1.18
N GLY A 142 -21.61 -41.84 -0.55
CA GLY A 142 -22.87 -42.53 -0.22
C GLY A 142 -23.61 -43.03 -1.47
N LEU A 143 -23.68 -42.21 -2.52
CA LEU A 143 -24.27 -42.60 -3.79
C LEU A 143 -23.51 -43.73 -4.49
N LYS A 144 -22.17 -43.70 -4.43
CA LYS A 144 -21.33 -44.79 -4.96
C LYS A 144 -21.57 -46.10 -4.22
N ALA A 145 -21.69 -46.05 -2.89
CA ALA A 145 -21.99 -47.24 -2.09
C ALA A 145 -23.36 -47.78 -2.42
N SER A 146 -24.41 -46.96 -2.51
CA SER A 146 -25.75 -47.35 -2.90
C SER A 146 -25.80 -47.94 -4.31
N LEU A 147 -25.08 -47.38 -5.26
CA LEU A 147 -24.97 -47.90 -6.62
C LEU A 147 -24.31 -49.29 -6.63
N SER A 148 -23.24 -49.47 -5.85
CA SER A 148 -22.56 -50.74 -5.70
C SER A 148 -23.51 -51.82 -5.15
N ASP A 149 -24.29 -51.48 -4.13
CA ASP A 149 -25.30 -52.40 -3.54
C ASP A 149 -26.36 -52.80 -4.57
N VAL A 150 -26.91 -51.83 -5.29
CA VAL A 150 -27.89 -52.10 -6.35
C VAL A 150 -27.30 -52.96 -7.47
N THR A 151 -26.06 -52.70 -7.88
CA THR A 151 -25.35 -53.48 -8.89
C THR A 151 -25.16 -54.92 -8.41
N THR A 152 -24.81 -55.14 -7.17
CA THR A 152 -24.65 -56.45 -6.57
C THR A 152 -26.00 -57.21 -6.51
N GLU A 153 -27.07 -56.56 -6.09
CA GLU A 153 -28.42 -57.14 -6.08
C GLU A 153 -28.88 -57.51 -7.49
N LEU A 154 -28.61 -56.63 -8.47
CA LEU A 154 -28.98 -56.90 -9.86
C LEU A 154 -28.23 -58.10 -10.42
N HIS A 155 -26.95 -58.23 -10.17
CA HIS A 155 -26.15 -59.40 -10.58
C HIS A 155 -26.64 -60.67 -9.89
N GLY A 156 -26.91 -60.60 -8.60
CA GLY A 156 -27.48 -61.75 -7.86
C GLY A 156 -28.82 -62.22 -8.43
N LEU A 157 -29.70 -61.27 -8.74
CA LEU A 157 -31.00 -61.59 -9.36
C LEU A 157 -30.84 -62.18 -10.76
N THR A 158 -29.95 -61.62 -11.57
CA THR A 158 -29.69 -62.13 -12.92
C THR A 158 -29.09 -63.53 -12.88
N ASP A 159 -28.10 -63.75 -12.02
CA ASP A 159 -27.46 -65.07 -11.87
C ASP A 159 -28.45 -66.11 -11.35
N ASN A 160 -29.28 -65.82 -10.38
CA ASN A 160 -30.30 -66.69 -9.90
C ASN A 160 -31.37 -67.01 -10.97
N THR A 161 -31.75 -66.01 -11.75
CA THR A 161 -32.74 -66.23 -12.84
C THR A 161 -32.13 -67.09 -13.92
N LEU A 162 -30.86 -66.91 -14.25
CA LEU A 162 -30.14 -67.69 -15.26
C LEU A 162 -30.01 -69.16 -14.80
N LEU A 163 -29.60 -69.40 -13.57
CA LEU A 163 -29.50 -70.71 -12.98
C LEU A 163 -30.92 -71.47 -12.91
N TYR A 164 -31.91 -70.74 -12.59
CA TYR A 164 -33.29 -71.27 -12.57
C TYR A 164 -33.74 -71.72 -13.97
N ASN A 165 -33.49 -70.91 -14.98
CA ASN A 165 -33.85 -71.25 -16.35
C ASN A 165 -33.07 -72.45 -16.85
N VAL A 166 -31.80 -72.58 -16.56
CA VAL A 166 -31.00 -73.77 -16.92
C VAL A 166 -31.53 -75.00 -16.27
N LYS A 167 -31.88 -75.03 -14.97
CA LYS A 167 -32.44 -76.15 -14.29
C LYS A 167 -33.82 -76.53 -14.81
N TYR A 168 -34.65 -75.59 -15.15
CA TYR A 168 -35.95 -75.81 -15.74
C TYR A 168 -35.88 -76.53 -17.09
N HIS A 169 -34.95 -76.07 -17.96
CA HIS A 169 -34.70 -76.68 -19.25
C HIS A 169 -34.24 -78.14 -19.11
N ASP A 170 -33.30 -78.39 -18.19
CA ASP A 170 -32.75 -79.72 -17.96
C ASP A 170 -33.82 -80.68 -17.44
N ASN A 171 -34.81 -80.22 -16.65
CA ASN A 171 -35.90 -81.04 -16.11
C ASN A 171 -37.12 -81.04 -17.00
N GLY A 172 -37.16 -80.21 -18.03
CA GLY A 172 -38.33 -80.06 -18.91
C GLY A 172 -38.41 -81.04 -20.08
N ASP A 173 -37.32 -81.74 -20.24
CA ASP A 173 -37.30 -82.79 -21.26
C ASP A 173 -37.96 -84.13 -20.78
#